data_e197e008ec3ffb5bdb0763f35e12f673
#
_entry.id   e197e008ec3ffb5bdb0763f35e12f673
#
_cell.length_a   1.000
_cell.length_b   1.000
_cell.length_c   1.000
_cell.angle_alpha   90.00
_cell.angle_beta   90.00
_cell.angle_gamma   90.00
#
_symmetry.space_group_name_H-M   'P 1'
#
loop_
_entity.id
_entity.type
_entity.pdbx_description
1 polymer ?
#
loop_
_entity_poly.entity_id
_entity_poly.type
_entity_poly.pdbx_seq_one_letter_code
_entity_poly.pdbx_strand_id
1 'polypeptide(L)'
;LETHHVIPFGSSWWWGGWLIFAVYGAVVFWIGKSATEATRERFERWWGWVILGFFAFGQFYQVLDGSWSLQESLPLHLCWFSRFLAVLYLTFRQKWALVPLFFWGIVGGFHSFLTPESTLGSSSFMLVEYYFSHAGIILVPLYSVFVGGWRIPANGWLQAFFWNNVLLLPIYLINLAVGGNYMFLVAPPVAENPFVVGEWPYYILGFEAAALLHYGVLRLIFFNYLLPKRATA
;
A
#
# COMPACT_ATOMS: atom_id res chain seq x y z
N LEU A 1 -8.08 8.26 23.03
CA LEU A 1 -8.85 7.50 22.04
C LEU A 1 -7.96 6.39 21.51
N GLU A 2 -8.34 5.12 21.75
CA GLU A 2 -7.67 3.99 21.12
C GLU A 2 -8.05 3.98 19.64
N THR A 3 -7.21 4.60 18.80
CA THR A 3 -7.40 4.64 17.34
C THR A 3 -6.92 3.34 16.70
N HIS A 4 -5.93 2.67 17.30
CA HIS A 4 -5.36 1.42 16.80
C HIS A 4 -6.29 0.23 17.10
N HIS A 5 -6.69 -0.47 16.06
CA HIS A 5 -7.54 -1.65 16.15
C HIS A 5 -6.93 -2.82 15.36
N VAL A 6 -6.50 -3.85 16.10
CA VAL A 6 -6.02 -5.10 15.50
C VAL A 6 -7.21 -6.00 15.19
N ILE A 7 -7.35 -6.42 13.94
CA ILE A 7 -8.42 -7.32 13.50
C ILE A 7 -7.95 -8.76 13.72
N PRO A 8 -8.64 -9.53 14.59
CA PRO A 8 -8.21 -10.90 14.91
C PRO A 8 -8.23 -11.80 13.69
N PHE A 9 -7.17 -12.63 13.56
CA PHE A 9 -7.10 -13.67 12.53
C PHE A 9 -8.33 -14.58 12.57
N GLY A 10 -8.90 -14.90 11.41
CA GLY A 10 -10.08 -15.74 11.28
C GLY A 10 -11.40 -15.09 11.68
N SER A 11 -11.41 -13.84 12.14
CA SER A 11 -12.67 -13.10 12.43
C SER A 11 -13.49 -12.82 11.17
N SER A 12 -14.74 -12.44 11.32
CA SER A 12 -15.62 -12.06 10.20
C SER A 12 -15.04 -10.92 9.37
N TRP A 13 -14.42 -9.93 10.00
CA TRP A 13 -13.75 -8.84 9.30
C TRP A 13 -12.47 -9.27 8.59
N TRP A 14 -11.71 -10.21 9.14
CA TRP A 14 -10.55 -10.78 8.46
C TRP A 14 -10.96 -11.52 7.17
N TRP A 15 -11.97 -12.39 7.22
CA TRP A 15 -12.53 -13.04 6.04
C TRP A 15 -13.21 -12.06 5.08
N GLY A 16 -13.91 -11.05 5.63
CA GLY A 16 -14.53 -9.98 4.86
C GLY A 16 -13.51 -9.21 4.03
N GLY A 17 -12.33 -8.94 4.59
CA GLY A 17 -11.23 -8.31 3.88
C GLY A 17 -10.78 -9.11 2.65
N TRP A 18 -10.55 -10.41 2.81
CA TRP A 18 -10.20 -11.29 1.69
C TRP A 18 -11.31 -11.39 0.63
N LEU A 19 -12.57 -11.36 1.05
CA LEU A 19 -13.70 -11.30 0.13
C LEU A 19 -13.72 -9.99 -0.67
N ILE A 20 -13.50 -8.85 -0.01
CA ILE A 20 -13.34 -7.54 -0.68
C ILE A 20 -12.23 -7.60 -1.71
N PHE A 21 -11.05 -8.13 -1.34
CA PHE A 21 -9.92 -8.30 -2.26
C PHE A 21 -10.29 -9.14 -3.48
N ALA A 22 -10.91 -10.29 -3.26
CA ALA A 22 -11.26 -11.23 -4.33
C ALA A 22 -12.30 -10.64 -5.30
N VAL A 23 -13.37 -10.04 -4.78
CA VAL A 23 -14.42 -9.40 -5.60
C VAL A 23 -13.87 -8.19 -6.36
N TYR A 24 -13.15 -7.34 -5.68
CA TYR A 24 -12.52 -6.16 -6.28
C TYR A 24 -11.55 -6.57 -7.39
N GLY A 25 -10.67 -7.54 -7.12
CA GLY A 25 -9.76 -8.09 -8.11
C GLY A 25 -10.49 -8.69 -9.31
N ALA A 26 -11.50 -9.53 -9.08
CA ALA A 26 -12.30 -10.12 -10.15
C ALA A 26 -12.91 -9.05 -11.06
N VAL A 27 -13.51 -8.01 -10.48
CA VAL A 27 -14.16 -6.92 -11.23
C VAL A 27 -13.14 -6.14 -12.08
N VAL A 28 -12.02 -5.68 -11.47
CA VAL A 28 -11.06 -4.84 -12.20
C VAL A 28 -10.33 -5.62 -13.29
N PHE A 29 -9.98 -6.88 -13.05
CA PHE A 29 -9.34 -7.73 -14.06
C PHE A 29 -10.30 -8.14 -15.16
N TRP A 30 -11.57 -8.42 -14.83
CA TRP A 30 -12.59 -8.71 -15.83
C TRP A 30 -12.80 -7.51 -16.78
N ILE A 31 -13.01 -6.30 -16.24
CA ILE A 31 -13.15 -5.08 -17.05
C ILE A 31 -11.89 -4.85 -17.88
N GLY A 32 -10.70 -4.95 -17.26
CA GLY A 32 -9.45 -4.67 -17.93
C GLY A 32 -9.15 -5.59 -19.11
N LYS A 33 -9.57 -6.86 -19.04
CA LYS A 33 -9.36 -7.85 -20.10
C LYS A 33 -10.45 -7.85 -21.16
N SER A 34 -11.70 -7.51 -20.80
CA SER A 34 -12.85 -7.55 -21.74
C SER A 34 -13.11 -6.23 -22.45
N ALA A 35 -12.66 -5.09 -21.88
CA ALA A 35 -12.91 -3.78 -22.44
C ALA A 35 -12.00 -3.46 -23.63
N THR A 36 -12.50 -2.64 -24.56
CA THR A 36 -11.67 -2.00 -25.59
C THR A 36 -10.64 -1.07 -24.96
N GLU A 37 -9.57 -0.74 -25.66
CA GLU A 37 -8.51 0.14 -25.14
C GLU A 37 -9.05 1.48 -24.64
N ALA A 38 -9.91 2.15 -25.43
CA ALA A 38 -10.51 3.42 -25.03
C ALA A 38 -11.40 3.31 -23.79
N THR A 39 -12.15 2.21 -23.65
CA THR A 39 -12.99 1.95 -22.47
C THR A 39 -12.13 1.64 -21.25
N ARG A 40 -11.07 0.86 -21.44
CA ARG A 40 -10.10 0.52 -20.40
C ARG A 40 -9.42 1.78 -19.84
N GLU A 41 -8.96 2.69 -20.70
CA GLU A 41 -8.37 3.95 -20.27
C GLU A 41 -9.33 4.83 -19.46
N ARG A 42 -10.60 4.91 -19.85
CA ARG A 42 -11.62 5.65 -19.09
C ARG A 42 -11.86 4.99 -17.72
N PHE A 43 -11.98 3.66 -17.71
CA PHE A 43 -12.13 2.88 -16.48
C PHE A 43 -10.95 3.10 -15.52
N GLU A 44 -9.71 3.02 -16.02
CA GLU A 44 -8.51 3.21 -15.21
C GLU A 44 -8.46 4.61 -14.58
N ARG A 45 -8.78 5.66 -15.34
CA ARG A 45 -8.88 7.04 -14.79
C ARG A 45 -9.98 7.15 -13.74
N TRP A 46 -11.15 6.55 -14.03
CA TRP A 46 -12.25 6.54 -13.07
C TRP A 46 -11.89 5.77 -11.82
N TRP A 47 -11.22 4.65 -11.95
CA TRP A 47 -10.70 3.86 -10.83
C TRP A 47 -9.75 4.67 -9.94
N GLY A 48 -8.83 5.44 -10.53
CA GLY A 48 -7.96 6.35 -9.77
C GLY A 48 -8.74 7.41 -8.99
N TRP A 49 -9.79 7.99 -9.59
CA TRP A 49 -10.66 8.93 -8.90
C TRP A 49 -11.46 8.28 -7.76
N VAL A 50 -11.89 7.04 -7.92
CA VAL A 50 -12.57 6.29 -6.85
C VAL A 50 -11.62 6.07 -5.67
N ILE A 51 -10.37 5.65 -5.91
CA ILE A 51 -9.36 5.50 -4.85
C ILE A 51 -9.14 6.84 -4.11
N LEU A 52 -9.00 7.94 -4.85
CA LEU A 52 -8.86 9.27 -4.25
C LEU A 52 -10.10 9.71 -3.48
N GLY A 53 -11.28 9.41 -4.00
CA GLY A 53 -12.56 9.71 -3.34
C GLY A 53 -12.73 8.97 -2.02
N PHE A 54 -12.38 7.68 -1.95
CA PHE A 54 -12.37 6.91 -0.70
C PHE A 54 -11.40 7.49 0.31
N PHE A 55 -10.21 7.91 -0.13
CA PHE A 55 -9.26 8.62 0.72
C PHE A 55 -9.84 9.90 1.30
N ALA A 56 -10.34 10.78 0.42
CA ALA A 56 -10.88 12.08 0.83
C ALA A 56 -12.08 11.93 1.78
N PHE A 57 -12.94 10.96 1.50
CA PHE A 57 -14.10 10.66 2.34
C PHE A 57 -13.67 10.09 3.69
N GLY A 58 -12.65 9.22 3.74
CA GLY A 58 -12.10 8.71 5.00
C GLY A 58 -11.55 9.82 5.90
N GLN A 59 -10.80 10.77 5.33
CA GLN A 59 -10.31 11.94 6.05
C GLN A 59 -11.47 12.82 6.57
N PHE A 60 -12.46 13.07 5.71
CA PHE A 60 -13.64 13.84 6.09
C PHE A 60 -14.48 13.16 7.18
N TYR A 61 -14.63 11.83 7.09
CA TYR A 61 -15.32 11.03 8.11
C TYR A 61 -14.67 11.19 9.49
N GLN A 62 -13.33 11.11 9.58
CA GLN A 62 -12.61 11.31 10.84
C GLN A 62 -12.78 12.72 11.39
N VAL A 63 -12.85 13.74 10.54
CA VAL A 63 -13.14 15.12 10.99
C VAL A 63 -14.55 15.22 11.59
N LEU A 64 -15.54 14.54 10.97
CA LEU A 64 -16.93 14.59 11.43
C LEU A 64 -17.13 13.82 12.75
N ASP A 65 -16.45 12.68 12.94
CA ASP A 65 -16.56 11.92 14.17
C ASP A 65 -15.61 12.39 15.29
N GLY A 66 -14.79 13.39 15.01
CA GLY A 66 -13.87 13.99 15.98
C GLY A 66 -12.61 13.16 16.26
N SER A 67 -12.33 12.10 15.48
CA SER A 67 -11.14 11.26 15.63
C SER A 67 -9.90 11.77 14.87
N TRP A 68 -10.06 12.76 14.00
CA TRP A 68 -8.93 13.29 13.22
C TRP A 68 -7.88 13.97 14.10
N SER A 69 -6.63 13.57 13.95
CA SER A 69 -5.51 14.16 14.70
C SER A 69 -4.24 14.25 13.84
N LEU A 70 -3.34 15.18 14.20
CA LEU A 70 -2.01 15.25 13.57
C LEU A 70 -1.13 14.03 13.88
N GLN A 71 -1.42 13.32 14.97
CA GLN A 71 -0.66 12.17 15.43
C GLN A 71 -0.94 10.92 14.60
N GLU A 72 -2.18 10.77 14.08
CA GLU A 72 -2.67 9.50 13.49
C GLU A 72 -3.19 9.64 12.07
N SER A 73 -3.70 10.83 11.68
CA SER A 73 -4.50 10.98 10.47
C SER A 73 -3.75 11.53 9.26
N LEU A 74 -2.48 11.95 9.42
CA LEU A 74 -1.68 12.37 8.27
C LEU A 74 -1.35 11.18 7.37
N PRO A 75 -1.35 11.35 6.03
CA PRO A 75 -1.13 10.27 5.08
C PRO A 75 0.37 9.93 4.94
N LEU A 76 1.04 9.54 6.04
CA LEU A 76 2.49 9.36 6.12
C LEU A 76 2.93 7.91 6.31
N HIS A 77 2.02 6.94 6.40
CA HIS A 77 2.38 5.53 6.29
C HIS A 77 2.69 5.14 4.84
N LEU A 78 3.52 4.15 4.64
CA LEU A 78 3.94 3.69 3.30
C LEU A 78 2.77 3.28 2.42
N CYS A 79 1.69 2.72 3.00
CA CYS A 79 0.47 2.37 2.30
C CYS A 79 -0.27 3.61 1.75
N TRP A 80 -0.18 4.77 2.43
CA TRP A 80 -0.74 6.03 1.94
C TRP A 80 0.03 6.55 0.73
N PHE A 81 1.38 6.51 0.77
CA PHE A 81 2.19 6.83 -0.39
C PHE A 81 1.85 5.91 -1.57
N SER A 82 1.71 4.60 -1.32
CA SER A 82 1.31 3.64 -2.35
C SER A 82 -0.05 3.97 -2.95
N ARG A 83 -1.01 4.44 -2.16
CA ARG A 83 -2.32 4.89 -2.63
C ARG A 83 -2.21 6.10 -3.55
N PHE A 84 -1.43 7.11 -3.19
CA PHE A 84 -1.18 8.27 -4.05
C PHE A 84 -0.47 7.88 -5.34
N LEU A 85 0.51 6.97 -5.28
CA LEU A 85 1.18 6.44 -6.46
C LEU A 85 0.20 5.70 -7.40
N ALA A 86 -0.76 4.95 -6.85
CA ALA A 86 -1.81 4.31 -7.62
C ALA A 86 -2.70 5.35 -8.34
N VAL A 87 -3.11 6.42 -7.63
CA VAL A 87 -3.86 7.53 -8.23
C VAL A 87 -3.05 8.22 -9.33
N LEU A 88 -1.78 8.54 -9.07
CA LEU A 88 -0.89 9.18 -10.05
C LEU A 88 -0.74 8.33 -11.32
N TYR A 89 -0.61 7.03 -11.18
CA TYR A 89 -0.53 6.14 -12.34
C TYR A 89 -1.85 6.03 -13.09
N LEU A 90 -2.94 5.70 -12.40
CA LEU A 90 -4.23 5.43 -13.05
C LEU A 90 -4.84 6.70 -13.69
N THR A 91 -4.80 7.82 -12.97
CA THR A 91 -5.46 9.07 -13.39
C THR A 91 -4.57 9.90 -14.31
N PHE A 92 -3.30 10.07 -13.94
CA PHE A 92 -2.38 10.99 -14.62
C PHE A 92 -1.31 10.30 -15.45
N ARG A 93 -1.36 8.97 -15.56
CA ARG A 93 -0.43 8.16 -16.40
C ARG A 93 1.04 8.28 -16.02
N GLN A 94 1.34 8.58 -14.75
CA GLN A 94 2.71 8.73 -14.25
C GLN A 94 3.39 7.36 -14.08
N LYS A 95 4.06 6.87 -15.12
CA LYS A 95 4.68 5.51 -15.13
C LYS A 95 5.78 5.32 -14.09
N TRP A 96 6.48 6.39 -13.68
CA TRP A 96 7.49 6.32 -12.64
C TRP A 96 6.91 5.86 -11.28
N ALA A 97 5.63 6.12 -11.03
CA ALA A 97 4.92 5.71 -9.83
C ALA A 97 4.81 4.18 -9.68
N LEU A 98 4.90 3.43 -10.78
CA LEU A 98 4.72 1.97 -10.76
C LEU A 98 5.82 1.22 -10.04
N VAL A 99 7.08 1.68 -10.08
CA VAL A 99 8.18 0.98 -9.41
C VAL A 99 8.00 0.94 -7.90
N PRO A 100 7.90 2.08 -7.20
CA PRO A 100 7.65 2.04 -5.76
C PRO A 100 6.28 1.43 -5.44
N LEU A 101 5.22 1.71 -6.20
CA LEU A 101 3.90 1.12 -5.97
C LEU A 101 3.94 -0.41 -6.04
N PHE A 102 4.67 -1.01 -6.96
CA PHE A 102 4.76 -2.45 -7.11
C PHE A 102 5.38 -3.10 -5.86
N PHE A 103 6.47 -2.56 -5.36
CA PHE A 103 7.16 -3.15 -4.21
C PHE A 103 6.52 -2.75 -2.88
N TRP A 104 6.23 -1.48 -2.67
CA TRP A 104 5.60 -1.00 -1.42
C TRP A 104 4.15 -1.45 -1.30
N GLY A 105 3.38 -1.30 -2.39
CA GLY A 105 1.95 -1.60 -2.38
C GLY A 105 1.68 -3.09 -2.21
N ILE A 106 2.40 -3.96 -2.94
CA ILE A 106 2.18 -5.42 -2.81
C ILE A 106 2.62 -5.91 -1.44
N VAL A 107 3.82 -5.55 -0.97
CA VAL A 107 4.32 -6.04 0.31
C VAL A 107 3.53 -5.45 1.46
N GLY A 108 3.37 -4.12 1.54
CA GLY A 108 2.61 -3.48 2.61
C GLY A 108 1.14 -3.90 2.61
N GLY A 109 0.51 -3.94 1.43
CA GLY A 109 -0.86 -4.42 1.31
C GLY A 109 -1.03 -5.88 1.74
N PHE A 110 -0.13 -6.77 1.34
CA PHE A 110 -0.20 -8.18 1.74
C PHE A 110 -0.09 -8.36 3.27
N HIS A 111 0.85 -7.67 3.91
CA HIS A 111 0.94 -7.67 5.37
C HIS A 111 -0.31 -7.11 6.05
N SER A 112 -0.92 -6.07 5.47
CA SER A 112 -2.19 -5.51 5.97
C SER A 112 -3.38 -6.49 5.88
N PHE A 113 -3.30 -7.54 5.07
CA PHE A 113 -4.28 -8.64 5.06
C PHE A 113 -3.93 -9.77 5.99
N LEU A 114 -2.64 -10.02 6.25
CA LEU A 114 -2.21 -11.09 7.16
C LEU A 114 -2.40 -10.69 8.62
N THR A 115 -1.94 -9.51 8.99
CA THR A 115 -1.97 -8.96 10.36
C THR A 115 -2.59 -7.56 10.33
N PRO A 116 -3.92 -7.45 10.10
CA PRO A 116 -4.54 -6.16 9.89
C PRO A 116 -4.54 -5.32 11.17
N GLU A 117 -3.97 -4.12 11.08
CA GLU A 117 -3.99 -3.09 12.12
C GLU A 117 -4.53 -1.79 11.52
N SER A 118 -5.77 -1.44 11.85
CA SER A 118 -6.35 -0.15 11.50
C SER A 118 -5.88 0.91 12.48
N THR A 119 -5.24 1.96 11.99
CA THR A 119 -4.82 3.10 12.81
C THR A 119 -5.88 4.20 12.89
N LEU A 120 -7.00 4.03 12.18
CA LEU A 120 -8.05 5.03 12.02
C LEU A 120 -9.38 4.61 12.66
N GLY A 121 -9.35 3.66 13.58
CA GLY A 121 -10.51 3.17 14.30
C GLY A 121 -11.17 1.92 13.70
N SER A 122 -12.26 1.49 14.31
CA SER A 122 -12.93 0.19 14.07
C SER A 122 -14.36 0.30 13.55
N SER A 123 -14.82 1.49 13.13
CA SER A 123 -16.15 1.60 12.54
C SER A 123 -16.25 0.77 11.27
N SER A 124 -17.43 0.23 10.96
CA SER A 124 -17.63 -0.61 9.77
C SER A 124 -17.19 0.09 8.48
N PHE A 125 -17.41 1.41 8.37
CA PHE A 125 -16.95 2.19 7.22
C PHE A 125 -15.42 2.20 7.15
N MET A 126 -14.73 2.49 8.27
CA MET A 126 -13.26 2.56 8.29
C MET A 126 -12.62 1.20 8.00
N LEU A 127 -13.23 0.09 8.44
CA LEU A 127 -12.76 -1.26 8.11
C LEU A 127 -12.94 -1.59 6.61
N VAL A 128 -14.07 -1.20 6.01
CA VAL A 128 -14.26 -1.35 4.55
C VAL A 128 -13.25 -0.49 3.78
N GLU A 129 -13.05 0.75 4.20
CA GLU A 129 -12.05 1.66 3.63
C GLU A 129 -10.64 1.08 3.71
N TYR A 130 -10.28 0.57 4.88
CA TYR A 130 -9.00 -0.09 5.12
C TYR A 130 -8.74 -1.21 4.11
N TYR A 131 -9.66 -2.18 4.00
CA TYR A 131 -9.48 -3.31 3.09
C TYR A 131 -9.58 -2.92 1.61
N PHE A 132 -10.49 -2.03 1.25
CA PHE A 132 -10.59 -1.53 -0.12
C PHE A 132 -9.29 -0.83 -0.57
N SER A 133 -8.73 -0.02 0.29
CA SER A 133 -7.51 0.72 0.03
C SER A 133 -6.29 -0.18 -0.08
N HIS A 134 -6.13 -1.13 0.84
CA HIS A 134 -5.03 -2.09 0.80
C HIS A 134 -5.16 -3.08 -0.36
N ALA A 135 -6.38 -3.48 -0.73
CA ALA A 135 -6.62 -4.22 -1.97
C ALA A 135 -6.18 -3.39 -3.19
N GLY A 136 -6.55 -2.11 -3.25
CA GLY A 136 -6.21 -1.22 -4.35
C GLY A 136 -4.70 -1.11 -4.62
N ILE A 137 -3.91 -0.92 -3.55
CA ILE A 137 -2.44 -0.80 -3.71
C ILE A 137 -1.76 -2.12 -4.13
N ILE A 138 -2.39 -3.28 -3.94
CA ILE A 138 -1.95 -4.56 -4.50
C ILE A 138 -2.44 -4.71 -5.94
N LEU A 139 -3.71 -4.46 -6.19
CA LEU A 139 -4.36 -4.77 -7.47
C LEU A 139 -3.88 -3.85 -8.60
N VAL A 140 -3.61 -2.57 -8.32
CA VAL A 140 -3.16 -1.61 -9.36
C VAL A 140 -1.83 -2.02 -10.01
N PRO A 141 -0.75 -2.32 -9.27
CA PRO A 141 0.50 -2.75 -9.90
C PRO A 141 0.39 -4.13 -10.55
N LEU A 142 -0.38 -5.08 -9.99
CA LEU A 142 -0.64 -6.36 -10.63
C LEU A 142 -1.41 -6.19 -11.94
N TYR A 143 -2.45 -5.35 -11.94
CA TYR A 143 -3.20 -5.00 -13.13
C TYR A 143 -2.29 -4.38 -14.21
N SER A 144 -1.39 -3.46 -13.83
CA SER A 144 -0.46 -2.84 -14.77
C SER A 144 0.48 -3.86 -15.44
N VAL A 145 0.88 -4.92 -14.73
CA VAL A 145 1.68 -6.02 -15.29
C VAL A 145 0.84 -6.92 -16.19
N PHE A 146 -0.31 -7.43 -15.72
CA PHE A 146 -1.04 -8.50 -16.38
C PHE A 146 -2.05 -8.02 -17.44
N VAL A 147 -2.51 -6.78 -17.36
CA VAL A 147 -3.43 -6.15 -18.31
C VAL A 147 -2.74 -5.04 -19.09
N GLY A 148 -2.03 -4.16 -18.40
CA GLY A 148 -1.33 -3.03 -19.00
C GLY A 148 -0.02 -3.39 -19.70
N GLY A 149 0.48 -4.62 -19.53
CA GLY A 149 1.74 -5.08 -20.14
C GLY A 149 3.01 -4.38 -19.61
N TRP A 150 2.90 -3.73 -18.44
CA TRP A 150 4.07 -3.08 -17.84
C TRP A 150 5.14 -4.10 -17.48
N ARG A 151 6.40 -3.73 -17.72
CA ARG A 151 7.57 -4.54 -17.41
C ARG A 151 8.34 -3.93 -16.26
N ILE A 152 8.69 -4.76 -15.28
CA ILE A 152 9.36 -4.35 -14.04
C ILE A 152 10.85 -4.10 -14.33
N PRO A 153 11.42 -2.94 -13.99
CA PRO A 153 12.87 -2.73 -14.12
C PRO A 153 13.66 -3.74 -13.27
N ALA A 154 14.70 -4.34 -13.83
CA ALA A 154 15.46 -5.39 -13.14
C ALA A 154 16.07 -4.94 -11.79
N ASN A 155 16.37 -3.63 -11.66
CA ASN A 155 16.84 -2.97 -10.43
C ASN A 155 15.72 -2.26 -9.65
N GLY A 156 14.44 -2.42 -10.05
CA GLY A 156 13.30 -1.74 -9.43
C GLY A 156 13.18 -1.98 -7.93
N TRP A 157 13.51 -3.19 -7.47
CA TRP A 157 13.51 -3.54 -6.06
C TRP A 157 14.52 -2.72 -5.23
N LEU A 158 15.71 -2.46 -5.77
CA LEU A 158 16.70 -1.58 -5.12
C LEU A 158 16.29 -0.11 -5.19
N GLN A 159 15.63 0.33 -6.27
CA GLN A 159 15.08 1.67 -6.38
C GLN A 159 13.98 1.90 -5.34
N ALA A 160 13.05 0.94 -5.20
CA ALA A 160 12.00 1.01 -4.19
C ALA A 160 12.59 1.03 -2.77
N PHE A 161 13.60 0.20 -2.50
CA PHE A 161 14.28 0.18 -1.21
C PHE A 161 15.00 1.50 -0.93
N PHE A 162 15.71 2.06 -1.89
CA PHE A 162 16.37 3.36 -1.75
C PHE A 162 15.36 4.47 -1.39
N TRP A 163 14.26 4.56 -2.13
CA TRP A 163 13.23 5.58 -1.87
C TRP A 163 12.50 5.35 -0.54
N ASN A 164 12.31 4.10 -0.12
CA ASN A 164 11.82 3.81 1.22
C ASN A 164 12.72 4.45 2.29
N ASN A 165 14.02 4.24 2.20
CA ASN A 165 15.00 4.80 3.14
C ASN A 165 15.08 6.33 3.09
N VAL A 166 14.91 6.94 1.92
CA VAL A 166 14.84 8.41 1.80
C VAL A 166 13.66 8.99 2.58
N LEU A 167 12.56 8.25 2.70
CA LEU A 167 11.37 8.69 3.47
C LEU A 167 11.55 8.56 4.99
N LEU A 168 12.43 7.68 5.50
CA LEU A 168 12.55 7.40 6.94
C LEU A 168 12.87 8.66 7.74
N LEU A 169 13.90 9.41 7.33
CA LEU A 169 14.34 10.59 8.08
C LEU A 169 13.28 11.71 8.13
N PRO A 170 12.71 12.18 7.01
CA PRO A 170 11.68 13.23 7.06
C PRO A 170 10.45 12.79 7.85
N ILE A 171 10.01 11.51 7.73
CA ILE A 171 8.85 11.03 8.49
C ILE A 171 9.19 10.91 9.98
N TYR A 172 10.38 10.45 10.33
CA TYR A 172 10.82 10.45 11.72
C TYR A 172 10.81 11.86 12.34
N LEU A 173 11.32 12.86 11.63
CA LEU A 173 11.29 14.25 12.10
C LEU A 173 9.85 14.78 12.24
N ILE A 174 8.95 14.43 11.33
CA ILE A 174 7.52 14.78 11.45
C ILE A 174 6.92 14.09 12.69
N ASN A 175 7.18 12.79 12.90
CA ASN A 175 6.72 12.09 14.10
C ASN A 175 7.13 12.80 15.39
N LEU A 176 8.39 13.24 15.47
CA LEU A 176 8.86 14.00 16.64
C LEU A 176 8.13 15.35 16.79
N ALA A 177 7.84 16.02 15.69
CA ALA A 177 7.19 17.34 15.70
C ALA A 177 5.71 17.26 16.09
N VAL A 178 5.00 16.20 15.68
CA VAL A 178 3.56 16.06 15.92
C VAL A 178 3.22 15.10 17.05
N GLY A 179 4.20 14.36 17.59
CA GLY A 179 3.97 13.28 18.55
C GLY A 179 3.30 12.04 17.97
N GLY A 180 3.52 11.76 16.66
CA GLY A 180 2.95 10.63 15.93
C GLY A 180 3.87 9.42 15.87
N ASN A 181 3.37 8.34 15.22
CA ASN A 181 4.14 7.12 14.99
C ASN A 181 3.99 6.60 13.56
N TYR A 182 4.04 7.49 12.57
CA TYR A 182 3.97 7.13 11.16
C TYR A 182 5.12 6.21 10.76
N MET A 183 4.81 5.19 9.94
CA MET A 183 5.72 4.11 9.53
C MET A 183 6.33 3.34 10.71
N PHE A 184 5.74 3.46 11.91
CA PHE A 184 6.22 2.81 13.13
C PHE A 184 7.69 3.13 13.46
N LEU A 185 8.12 4.38 13.22
CA LEU A 185 9.52 4.79 13.41
C LEU A 185 9.85 5.21 14.84
N VAL A 186 8.85 5.40 15.71
CA VAL A 186 9.02 5.80 17.10
C VAL A 186 8.69 4.65 18.06
N ALA A 187 7.65 3.87 17.73
CA ALA A 187 7.24 2.69 18.48
C ALA A 187 6.84 1.57 17.53
N PRO A 188 6.96 0.28 17.91
CA PRO A 188 6.55 -0.83 17.08
C PRO A 188 5.01 -0.83 16.86
N PRO A 189 4.51 -1.52 15.82
CA PRO A 189 3.07 -1.75 15.64
C PRO A 189 2.49 -2.54 16.81
N VAL A 190 1.19 -2.41 17.04
CA VAL A 190 0.46 -3.17 18.08
C VAL A 190 0.26 -4.62 17.61
N ALA A 191 0.04 -4.83 16.31
CA ALA A 191 -0.07 -6.17 15.74
C ALA A 191 1.28 -6.91 15.85
N GLU A 192 1.25 -8.14 16.37
CA GLU A 192 2.44 -8.97 16.43
C GLU A 192 3.02 -9.22 15.04
N ASN A 193 4.33 -9.01 14.90
CA ASN A 193 5.02 -9.16 13.64
C ASN A 193 6.39 -9.82 13.86
N PRO A 194 6.70 -10.93 13.20
CA PRO A 194 7.96 -11.66 13.38
C PRO A 194 9.22 -10.89 12.98
N PHE A 195 9.06 -9.80 12.22
CA PHE A 195 10.18 -8.93 11.83
C PHE A 195 10.46 -7.81 12.85
N VAL A 196 9.58 -7.63 13.84
CA VAL A 196 9.79 -6.69 14.94
C VAL A 196 10.61 -7.38 16.02
N VAL A 197 11.92 -7.22 15.96
CA VAL A 197 12.85 -7.88 16.88
C VAL A 197 13.69 -6.82 17.60
N GLY A 198 13.68 -6.87 18.94
CA GLY A 198 14.42 -5.93 19.79
C GLY A 198 13.66 -4.64 20.06
N GLU A 199 14.33 -3.74 20.80
CA GLU A 199 13.81 -2.44 21.20
C GLU A 199 14.13 -1.37 20.15
N TRP A 200 13.53 -0.21 20.30
CA TRP A 200 13.88 0.96 19.50
C TRP A 200 15.37 1.35 19.67
N PRO A 201 16.10 1.66 18.61
CA PRO A 201 15.70 1.71 17.19
C PRO A 201 15.94 0.39 16.43
N TYR A 202 16.38 -0.68 17.09
CA TYR A 202 16.89 -1.90 16.45
C TYR A 202 15.84 -2.66 15.65
N TYR A 203 14.54 -2.66 16.05
CA TYR A 203 13.49 -3.31 15.25
C TYR A 203 13.32 -2.68 13.86
N ILE A 204 13.75 -1.43 13.65
CA ILE A 204 13.75 -0.80 12.33
C ILE A 204 14.66 -1.56 11.36
N LEU A 205 15.79 -2.10 11.84
CA LEU A 205 16.66 -2.97 11.03
C LEU A 205 15.95 -4.27 10.62
N GLY A 206 15.07 -4.77 11.46
CA GLY A 206 14.21 -5.91 11.14
C GLY A 206 13.23 -5.58 9.99
N PHE A 207 12.62 -4.40 10.00
CA PHE A 207 11.78 -3.93 8.90
C PHE A 207 12.58 -3.74 7.59
N GLU A 208 13.80 -3.20 7.66
CA GLU A 208 14.66 -3.05 6.50
C GLU A 208 15.07 -4.40 5.91
N ALA A 209 15.45 -5.36 6.75
CA ALA A 209 15.75 -6.72 6.33
C ALA A 209 14.52 -7.41 5.71
N ALA A 210 13.34 -7.24 6.31
CA ALA A 210 12.09 -7.73 5.77
C ALA A 210 11.76 -7.10 4.41
N ALA A 211 11.93 -5.78 4.27
CA ALA A 211 11.71 -5.09 2.99
C ALA A 211 12.61 -5.65 1.88
N LEU A 212 13.92 -5.77 2.13
CA LEU A 212 14.86 -6.35 1.17
C LEU A 212 14.50 -7.79 0.79
N LEU A 213 14.15 -8.62 1.78
CA LEU A 213 13.74 -10.00 1.55
C LEU A 213 12.50 -10.07 0.66
N HIS A 214 11.45 -9.35 1.01
CA HIS A 214 10.19 -9.38 0.28
C HIS A 214 10.33 -8.79 -1.13
N TYR A 215 11.07 -7.69 -1.30
CA TYR A 215 11.30 -7.11 -2.62
C TYR A 215 12.15 -8.05 -3.49
N GLY A 216 13.14 -8.74 -2.91
CA GLY A 216 13.91 -9.79 -3.57
C GLY A 216 13.04 -10.97 -4.01
N VAL A 217 12.14 -11.44 -3.13
CA VAL A 217 11.17 -12.51 -3.43
C VAL A 217 10.22 -12.10 -4.54
N LEU A 218 9.64 -10.89 -4.49
CA LEU A 218 8.79 -10.38 -5.57
C LEU A 218 9.54 -10.31 -6.90
N ARG A 219 10.79 -9.85 -6.89
CA ARG A 219 11.63 -9.84 -8.10
C ARG A 219 11.82 -11.24 -8.68
N LEU A 220 11.97 -12.28 -7.84
CA LEU A 220 12.08 -13.67 -8.28
C LEU A 220 10.75 -14.23 -8.80
N ILE A 221 9.64 -13.99 -8.10
CA ILE A 221 8.30 -14.44 -8.53
C ILE A 221 7.95 -13.81 -9.90
N PHE A 222 8.25 -12.53 -10.08
CA PHE A 222 7.94 -11.82 -11.32
C PHE A 222 9.10 -11.80 -12.32
N PHE A 223 10.03 -12.77 -12.23
CA PHE A 223 11.23 -12.80 -13.09
C PHE A 223 10.89 -12.71 -14.59
N ASN A 224 9.85 -13.42 -15.06
CA ASN A 224 9.41 -13.43 -16.45
C ASN A 224 8.81 -12.08 -16.92
N TYR A 225 8.51 -11.17 -16.00
CA TYR A 225 7.98 -9.84 -16.27
C TYR A 225 9.02 -8.74 -16.12
N LEU A 226 10.28 -9.08 -15.83
CA LEU A 226 11.36 -8.11 -15.78
C LEU A 226 11.69 -7.59 -17.18
N LEU A 227 12.11 -6.33 -17.25
CA LEU A 227 12.72 -5.80 -18.46
C LEU A 227 13.98 -6.60 -18.76
N PRO A 228 14.19 -7.05 -20.02
CA PRO A 228 15.46 -7.65 -20.40
C PRO A 228 16.61 -6.66 -20.10
N LYS A 229 17.74 -7.18 -19.60
CA LYS A 229 18.96 -6.37 -19.52
C LYS A 229 19.22 -5.86 -20.93
N ARG A 230 19.32 -4.54 -21.12
CA ARG A 230 19.81 -3.98 -22.40
C ARG A 230 21.13 -4.68 -22.67
N ALA A 231 21.25 -5.33 -23.82
CA ALA A 231 22.53 -5.76 -24.30
C ALA A 231 23.39 -4.48 -24.35
N THR A 232 24.46 -4.44 -23.58
CA THR A 232 25.48 -3.40 -23.70
C THR A 232 26.05 -3.52 -25.09
N ALA A 233 25.63 -2.58 -25.97
CA ALA A 233 26.22 -2.41 -27.27
C ALA A 233 27.61 -1.83 -27.11
#